data_e52326772a0a752b2093b8892210743d
#
_entry.id   e52326772a0a752b2093b8892210743d
#
_cell.length_a   1.000
_cell.length_b   1.000
_cell.length_c   1.000
_cell.angle_alpha   90.00
_cell.angle_beta   90.00
_cell.angle_gamma   90.00
#
_symmetry.space_group_name_H-M   'P 1'
#
loop_
_entity.id
_entity.type
_entity.pdbx_description
1 polymer ?
#
loop_
_entity_poly.entity_id
_entity_poly.type
_entity_poly.pdbx_seq_one_letter_code
_entity_poly.pdbx_strand_id
1 'polypeptide(L)'
;RGHGLIADDIVEVYRVSPELIEGRCPDVLRDFLEVRGIGILNIRTTFGETAVRPRKSLKLIVHLEDHTDEQFKRLDRMSVNASFQEVLGVPIRKVVIPVAAGRNLAVLVETAVRNFVLNLRGIDSTREFIERQAKLMEEG
;
A
#
# COMPACT_ATOMS: atom_id res chain seq x y z
N ARG A 1 -6.58 -8.07 -11.02
CA ARG A 1 -5.69 -7.05 -11.62
C ARG A 1 -4.23 -7.49 -11.71
N GLY A 2 -3.95 -8.79 -11.72
CA GLY A 2 -2.60 -9.33 -11.89
C GLY A 2 -1.72 -9.32 -10.65
N HIS A 3 -2.27 -8.99 -9.49
CA HIS A 3 -1.54 -9.02 -8.23
C HIS A 3 -1.56 -10.43 -7.62
N GLY A 4 -0.48 -10.79 -6.93
CA GLY A 4 -0.39 -12.06 -6.22
C GLY A 4 -0.74 -11.92 -4.75
N LEU A 5 -1.38 -12.95 -4.19
CA LEU A 5 -1.67 -13.03 -2.77
C LEU A 5 -0.49 -13.71 -2.06
N ILE A 6 0.00 -13.07 -0.98
CA ILE A 6 0.96 -13.71 -0.07
C ILE A 6 0.23 -14.18 1.18
N ALA A 7 -0.49 -13.28 1.84
CA ALA A 7 -1.22 -13.58 3.06
C ALA A 7 -2.42 -12.64 3.18
N ASP A 8 -3.42 -13.05 3.97
CA ASP A 8 -4.62 -12.25 4.22
C ASP A 8 -4.53 -11.52 5.57
N ASP A 9 -5.07 -12.14 6.60
CA ASP A 9 -5.22 -11.52 7.91
C ASP A 9 -3.91 -11.44 8.69
N ILE A 10 -3.09 -12.46 8.61
CA ILE A 10 -1.83 -12.55 9.34
C ILE A 10 -0.66 -12.66 8.37
N VAL A 11 0.29 -11.74 8.49
CA VAL A 11 1.53 -11.77 7.73
C VAL A 11 2.69 -11.92 8.72
N GLU A 12 3.48 -12.97 8.54
CA GLU A 12 4.73 -13.13 9.28
C GLU A 12 5.81 -12.32 8.58
N VAL A 13 6.57 -11.53 9.33
CA VAL A 13 7.64 -10.71 8.78
C VAL A 13 9.01 -11.15 9.30
N TYR A 14 9.97 -11.18 8.40
CA TYR A 14 11.33 -11.61 8.68
C TYR A 14 12.32 -10.59 8.16
N ARG A 15 13.33 -10.28 8.95
CA ARG A 15 14.44 -9.44 8.50
C ARG A 15 15.47 -10.34 7.83
N VAL A 16 15.52 -10.30 6.50
CA VAL A 16 16.41 -11.19 5.71
C VAL A 16 17.75 -10.54 5.39
N SER A 17 17.86 -9.22 5.55
CA SER A 17 19.11 -8.48 5.44
C SER A 17 18.99 -7.17 6.24
N PRO A 18 20.07 -6.39 6.43
CA PRO A 18 20.00 -5.14 7.19
C PRO A 18 18.94 -4.15 6.70
N GLU A 19 18.56 -4.20 5.43
CA GLU A 19 17.63 -3.25 4.81
C GLU A 19 16.39 -3.91 4.23
N LEU A 20 16.23 -5.23 4.37
CA LEU A 20 15.16 -5.96 3.68
C LEU A 20 14.30 -6.76 4.65
N ILE A 21 12.99 -6.47 4.60
CA ILE A 21 11.97 -7.21 5.32
C ILE A 21 11.17 -8.03 4.31
N GLU A 22 10.91 -9.29 4.64
CA GLU A 22 10.14 -10.21 3.81
C GLU A 22 8.86 -10.62 4.53
N GLY A 23 7.75 -10.58 3.81
CA GLY A 23 6.44 -11.03 4.31
C GLY A 23 6.13 -12.44 3.81
N ARG A 24 5.59 -13.28 4.70
CA ARG A 24 5.19 -14.65 4.42
C ARG A 24 3.87 -14.97 5.09
N CYS A 25 3.17 -15.95 4.56
CA CYS A 25 1.94 -16.44 5.16
C CYS A 25 2.22 -17.58 6.13
N PRO A 26 1.57 -17.63 7.29
CA PRO A 26 1.59 -18.83 8.13
C PRO A 26 1.09 -20.05 7.34
N ASP A 27 1.75 -21.19 7.48
CA ASP A 27 1.44 -22.38 6.69
C ASP A 27 -0.02 -22.82 6.76
N VAL A 28 -0.64 -22.69 7.93
CA VAL A 28 -2.04 -23.08 8.13
C VAL A 28 -3.03 -22.18 7.39
N LEU A 29 -2.62 -20.98 7.00
CA LEU A 29 -3.47 -20.00 6.30
C LEU A 29 -3.11 -19.85 4.83
N ARG A 30 -2.14 -20.62 4.35
CA ARG A 30 -1.65 -20.52 2.98
C ARG A 30 -2.77 -20.70 1.96
N ASP A 31 -2.79 -19.85 0.93
CA ASP A 31 -3.72 -19.84 -0.19
C ASP A 31 -5.14 -19.36 0.13
N PHE A 32 -5.47 -19.12 1.38
CA PHE A 32 -6.82 -18.75 1.78
C PHE A 32 -7.02 -17.25 1.91
N LEU A 33 -8.17 -16.77 1.43
CA LEU A 33 -8.60 -15.38 1.53
C LEU A 33 -10.05 -15.35 1.99
N GLU A 34 -10.35 -14.58 3.04
CA GLU A 34 -11.71 -14.34 3.48
C GLU A 34 -12.33 -13.19 2.69
N VAL A 35 -13.46 -13.44 2.05
CA VAL A 35 -14.21 -12.44 1.30
C VAL A 35 -15.56 -12.28 1.96
N ARG A 36 -15.85 -11.07 2.48
CA ARG A 36 -17.12 -10.76 3.13
C ARG A 36 -18.30 -11.05 2.19
N GLY A 37 -19.31 -11.76 2.71
CA GLY A 37 -20.49 -12.14 1.94
C GLY A 37 -20.34 -13.39 1.10
N ILE A 38 -19.12 -13.89 0.92
CA ILE A 38 -18.85 -15.10 0.13
C ILE A 38 -18.28 -16.21 1.02
N GLY A 39 -17.30 -15.87 1.88
CA GLY A 39 -16.69 -16.82 2.78
C GLY A 39 -15.18 -16.96 2.53
N ILE A 40 -14.63 -18.08 2.93
CA ILE A 40 -13.20 -18.36 2.78
C ILE A 40 -12.95 -19.05 1.44
N LEU A 41 -12.11 -18.43 0.60
CA LEU A 41 -11.78 -18.95 -0.72
C LEU A 41 -10.34 -19.47 -0.74
N ASN A 42 -10.14 -20.58 -1.42
CA ASN A 42 -8.80 -21.02 -1.79
C ASN A 42 -8.42 -20.34 -3.10
N ILE A 43 -7.55 -19.35 -3.03
CA ILE A 43 -7.18 -18.52 -4.19
C ILE A 43 -6.40 -19.33 -5.23
N ARG A 44 -5.54 -20.24 -4.80
CA ARG A 44 -4.80 -21.12 -5.73
C ARG A 44 -5.75 -21.95 -6.57
N THR A 45 -6.78 -22.55 -5.95
CA THR A 45 -7.76 -23.37 -6.65
C THR A 45 -8.66 -22.51 -7.53
N THR A 46 -9.07 -21.34 -7.07
CA THR A 46 -10.01 -20.45 -7.76
C THR A 46 -9.38 -19.72 -8.94
N PHE A 47 -8.16 -19.21 -8.79
CA PHE A 47 -7.52 -18.33 -9.76
C PHE A 47 -6.21 -18.89 -10.34
N GLY A 48 -5.72 -20.02 -9.88
CA GLY A 48 -4.51 -20.66 -10.36
C GLY A 48 -3.27 -20.37 -9.51
N GLU A 49 -2.20 -21.10 -9.77
CA GLU A 49 -0.96 -21.03 -8.98
C GLU A 49 -0.25 -19.67 -9.06
N THR A 50 -0.41 -18.95 -10.15
CA THR A 50 0.23 -17.64 -10.33
C THR A 50 -0.42 -16.54 -9.50
N ALA A 51 -1.63 -16.76 -8.97
CA ALA A 51 -2.34 -15.83 -8.12
C ALA A 51 -1.84 -15.84 -6.67
N VAL A 52 -1.02 -16.80 -6.29
CA VAL A 52 -0.48 -16.96 -4.93
C VAL A 52 1.04 -17.00 -4.98
N ARG A 53 1.68 -16.30 -4.04
CA ARG A 53 3.13 -16.26 -3.92
C ARG A 53 3.54 -16.62 -2.49
N PRO A 54 4.65 -17.36 -2.29
CA PRO A 54 5.06 -17.80 -0.94
C PRO A 54 5.60 -16.67 -0.09
N ARG A 55 6.21 -15.66 -0.70
CA ARG A 55 6.87 -14.57 0.01
C ARG A 55 7.11 -13.38 -0.91
N LYS A 56 7.26 -12.22 -0.30
CA LYS A 56 7.58 -10.97 -1.02
C LYS A 56 8.25 -9.99 -0.09
N SER A 57 9.14 -9.17 -0.62
CA SER A 57 9.72 -8.04 0.12
C SER A 57 8.65 -7.03 0.48
N LEU A 58 8.64 -6.61 1.75
CA LEU A 58 7.75 -5.55 2.22
C LEU A 58 8.35 -4.20 1.86
N LYS A 59 7.67 -3.43 1.04
CA LYS A 59 8.16 -2.13 0.56
C LYS A 59 7.22 -0.98 0.89
N LEU A 60 5.94 -1.26 1.08
CA LEU A 60 4.93 -0.25 1.33
C LEU A 60 3.90 -0.76 2.31
N ILE A 61 3.55 0.06 3.29
CA ILE A 61 2.43 -0.17 4.19
C ILE A 61 1.34 0.83 3.82
N VAL A 62 0.15 0.32 3.51
CA VAL A 62 -1.02 1.15 3.29
C VAL A 62 -1.91 0.99 4.52
N HIS A 63 -2.03 2.07 5.29
CA HIS A 63 -2.84 2.09 6.50
C HIS A 63 -4.18 2.74 6.20
N LEU A 64 -5.26 2.00 6.44
CA LEU A 64 -6.62 2.49 6.24
C LEU A 64 -7.17 2.97 7.59
N GLU A 65 -7.59 4.23 7.66
CA GLU A 65 -8.10 4.82 8.89
C GLU A 65 -9.49 5.41 8.70
N ASP A 66 -10.37 5.18 9.68
CA ASP A 66 -11.65 5.86 9.76
C ASP A 66 -11.44 7.25 10.37
N HIS A 67 -11.85 8.28 9.66
CA HIS A 67 -11.72 9.65 10.13
C HIS A 67 -13.03 10.43 10.05
N THR A 68 -13.18 11.41 10.96
CA THR A 68 -14.18 12.45 10.84
C THR A 68 -13.78 13.40 9.69
N ASP A 69 -14.74 14.17 9.17
CA ASP A 69 -14.49 15.11 8.08
C ASP A 69 -13.33 16.09 8.36
N GLU A 70 -13.19 16.54 9.61
CA GLU A 70 -12.11 17.44 9.99
C GLU A 70 -10.74 16.77 9.94
N GLN A 71 -10.65 15.54 10.43
CA GLN A 71 -9.44 14.73 10.36
C GLN A 71 -9.10 14.42 8.91
N PHE A 72 -10.10 14.21 8.08
CA PHE A 72 -9.96 13.97 6.65
C PHE A 72 -9.28 15.14 5.93
N LYS A 73 -9.77 16.36 6.18
CA LYS A 73 -9.18 17.58 5.61
C LYS A 73 -7.74 17.79 6.07
N ARG A 74 -7.46 17.48 7.32
CA ARG A 74 -6.13 17.58 7.91
C ARG A 74 -5.16 16.60 7.25
N LEU A 75 -5.58 15.38 6.98
CA LEU A 75 -4.77 14.37 6.30
C LEU A 75 -4.47 14.75 4.86
N ASP A 76 -5.44 15.28 4.13
CA ASP A 76 -5.22 15.75 2.75
C ASP A 76 -4.12 16.82 2.69
N ARG A 77 -4.04 17.68 3.69
CA ARG A 77 -2.98 18.69 3.78
C ARG A 77 -1.62 18.07 4.12
N MET A 78 -1.61 16.96 4.84
CA MET A 78 -0.39 16.27 5.29
C MET A 78 0.06 15.17 4.35
N SER A 79 -0.72 14.85 3.32
CA SER A 79 -0.42 13.76 2.38
C SER A 79 0.87 13.97 1.57
N VAL A 80 1.41 15.16 1.57
CA VAL A 80 2.68 15.50 0.91
C VAL A 80 3.88 14.94 1.68
N ASN A 81 3.72 14.68 2.98
CA ASN A 81 4.81 14.21 3.83
C ASN A 81 4.92 12.68 3.81
N ALA A 82 6.08 12.21 3.37
CA ALA A 82 6.41 10.80 3.44
C ALA A 82 6.46 10.33 4.88
N SER A 83 5.69 9.31 5.24
CA SER A 83 5.79 8.69 6.54
C SER A 83 6.41 7.30 6.42
N PHE A 84 7.00 6.85 7.53
CA PHE A 84 7.68 5.56 7.61
C PHE A 84 7.24 4.85 8.87
N GLN A 85 7.18 3.54 8.81
CA GLN A 85 6.96 2.70 9.98
C GLN A 85 8.15 1.76 10.11
N GLU A 86 8.73 1.69 11.30
CA GLU A 86 9.83 0.77 11.57
C GLU A 86 9.30 -0.64 11.77
N VAL A 87 9.83 -1.59 11.01
CA VAL A 87 9.50 -3.01 11.10
C VAL A 87 10.81 -3.77 11.31
N LEU A 88 10.94 -4.40 12.47
CA LEU A 88 12.17 -5.13 12.84
C LEU A 88 13.46 -4.30 12.64
N GLY A 89 13.38 -3.01 12.93
CA GLY A 89 14.52 -2.09 12.80
C GLY A 89 14.73 -1.53 11.39
N VAL A 90 13.85 -1.82 10.44
CA VAL A 90 13.94 -1.31 9.07
C VAL A 90 12.81 -0.32 8.79
N PRO A 91 13.10 0.91 8.33
CA PRO A 91 12.05 1.87 8.00
C PRO A 91 11.36 1.46 6.69
N ILE A 92 10.04 1.30 6.77
CA ILE A 92 9.20 0.96 5.63
C ILE A 92 8.29 2.14 5.32
N ARG A 93 8.20 2.51 4.05
CA ARG A 93 7.31 3.58 3.60
C ARG A 93 5.87 3.28 3.98
N LYS A 94 5.19 4.28 4.55
CA LYS A 94 3.80 4.16 4.98
C LYS A 94 2.96 5.26 4.36
N VAL A 95 1.80 4.88 3.84
CA VAL A 95 0.78 5.79 3.32
C VAL A 95 -0.49 5.57 4.13
N VAL A 96 -1.08 6.65 4.61
CA VAL A 96 -2.36 6.60 5.33
C VAL A 96 -3.46 7.03 4.38
N ILE A 97 -4.44 6.15 4.20
CA ILE A 97 -5.60 6.44 3.36
C ILE A 97 -6.83 6.55 4.27
N PRO A 98 -7.48 7.72 4.32
CA PRO A 98 -8.71 7.86 5.07
C PRO A 98 -9.85 7.11 4.38
N VAL A 99 -10.59 6.34 5.18
CA VAL A 99 -11.74 5.56 4.72
C VAL A 99 -13.01 6.35 4.99
N ALA A 100 -13.79 6.56 3.94
CA ALA A 100 -15.09 7.22 4.06
C ALA A 100 -16.13 6.46 3.23
N ALA A 101 -17.39 6.52 3.66
CA ALA A 101 -18.50 5.94 2.92
C ALA A 101 -18.55 6.51 1.48
N GLY A 102 -18.77 5.65 0.50
CA GLY A 102 -18.87 6.03 -0.90
C GLY A 102 -17.55 6.13 -1.67
N ARG A 103 -16.40 5.98 -1.02
CA ARG A 103 -15.12 5.95 -1.72
C ARG A 103 -14.77 4.54 -2.18
N ASN A 104 -14.20 4.45 -3.38
CA ASN A 104 -13.70 3.18 -3.90
C ASN A 104 -12.29 2.94 -3.36
N LEU A 105 -12.17 2.14 -2.30
CA LEU A 105 -10.90 1.84 -1.66
C LEU A 105 -9.92 1.12 -2.58
N ALA A 106 -10.41 0.24 -3.46
CA ALA A 106 -9.54 -0.49 -4.37
C ALA A 106 -8.80 0.47 -5.31
N VAL A 107 -9.48 1.48 -5.82
CA VAL A 107 -8.87 2.50 -6.68
C VAL A 107 -7.87 3.35 -5.90
N LEU A 108 -8.21 3.74 -4.67
CA LEU A 108 -7.32 4.54 -3.82
C LEU A 108 -6.03 3.78 -3.48
N VAL A 109 -6.14 2.52 -3.10
CA VAL A 109 -4.98 1.68 -2.78
C VAL A 109 -4.13 1.45 -4.02
N GLU A 110 -4.73 1.13 -5.15
CA GLU A 110 -3.99 0.92 -6.41
C GLU A 110 -3.26 2.19 -6.84
N THR A 111 -3.90 3.34 -6.72
CA THR A 111 -3.28 4.63 -7.04
C THR A 111 -2.10 4.93 -6.12
N ALA A 112 -2.24 4.66 -4.82
CA ALA A 112 -1.16 4.83 -3.86
C ALA A 112 0.04 3.94 -4.19
N VAL A 113 -0.20 2.68 -4.57
CA VAL A 113 0.86 1.74 -4.97
C VAL A 113 1.55 2.21 -6.23
N ARG A 114 0.81 2.63 -7.24
CA ARG A 114 1.37 3.14 -8.50
C ARG A 114 2.22 4.40 -8.28
N ASN A 115 1.74 5.31 -7.44
CA ASN A 115 2.49 6.52 -7.09
C ASN A 115 3.79 6.17 -6.36
N PHE A 116 3.74 5.20 -5.45
CA PHE A 116 4.93 4.70 -4.77
C PHE A 116 5.97 4.14 -5.75
N VAL A 117 5.53 3.32 -6.70
CA VAL A 117 6.41 2.75 -7.74
C VAL A 117 7.06 3.86 -8.58
N LEU A 118 6.29 4.89 -8.94
CA LEU A 118 6.81 6.05 -9.67
C LEU A 118 7.86 6.81 -8.84
N ASN A 119 7.61 7.00 -7.54
CA ASN A 119 8.56 7.65 -6.65
C ASN A 119 9.88 6.88 -6.57
N LEU A 120 9.82 5.54 -6.57
CA LEU A 120 11.04 4.72 -6.62
C LEU A 120 11.86 4.93 -7.89
N ARG A 121 11.21 5.33 -8.97
CA ARG A 121 11.85 5.65 -10.25
C ARG A 121 12.29 7.11 -10.36
N GLY A 122 12.16 7.88 -9.29
CA GLY A 122 12.50 9.29 -9.26
C GLY A 122 11.44 10.24 -9.80
N ILE A 123 10.24 9.73 -10.09
CA ILE A 123 9.11 10.53 -10.58
C ILE A 123 8.24 10.91 -9.39
N ASP A 124 8.14 12.20 -9.09
CA ASP A 124 7.33 12.73 -8.00
C ASP A 124 6.32 13.71 -8.60
N SER A 125 5.06 13.30 -8.65
CA SER A 125 3.98 14.09 -9.25
C SER A 125 3.71 15.38 -8.48
N THR A 126 3.82 15.37 -7.15
CA THR A 126 3.65 16.56 -6.31
C THR A 126 4.74 17.58 -6.60
N ARG A 127 5.98 17.13 -6.67
CA ARG A 127 7.13 17.99 -7.00
C ARG A 127 6.99 18.57 -8.40
N GLU A 128 6.61 17.77 -9.37
CA GLU A 128 6.37 18.19 -10.75
C GLU A 128 5.31 19.27 -10.81
N PHE A 129 4.21 19.09 -10.07
CA PHE A 129 3.15 20.10 -10.00
C PHE A 129 3.65 21.42 -9.39
N ILE A 130 4.39 21.36 -8.28
CA ILE A 130 4.95 22.55 -7.62
C ILE A 130 5.91 23.29 -8.55
N GLU A 131 6.77 22.58 -9.26
CA GLU A 131 7.72 23.16 -10.20
C GLU A 131 7.01 23.89 -11.35
N ARG A 132 5.91 23.31 -11.88
CA ARG A 132 5.11 23.94 -12.92
C ARG A 132 4.44 25.22 -12.43
N GLN A 133 3.92 25.22 -11.20
CA GLN A 133 3.30 26.42 -10.62
C GLN A 133 4.33 27.53 -10.44
N ALA A 134 5.49 27.20 -9.93
CA ALA A 134 6.58 28.16 -9.77
C ALA A 134 7.02 28.76 -11.11
N LYS A 135 7.13 27.95 -12.13
CA LYS A 135 7.50 28.39 -13.48
C LYS A 135 6.46 29.33 -14.08
N LEU A 136 5.17 29.03 -13.92
CA LEU A 136 4.09 29.91 -14.36
C LEU A 136 4.10 31.25 -13.64
N MET A 137 4.42 31.27 -12.37
CA MET A 137 4.55 32.51 -11.59
C MET A 137 5.74 33.36 -12.05
N GLU A 138 6.83 32.76 -12.49
CA GLU A 138 8.00 33.47 -13.04
C GLU A 138 7.71 34.07 -14.41
N GLU A 139 6.92 33.38 -15.24
CA GLU A 139 6.57 33.84 -16.60
C GLU A 139 5.43 34.86 -16.62
N GLY A 140 4.69 34.95 -15.55
CA GLY A 140 3.60 35.89 -15.37
C GLY A 140 4.08 37.21 -14.79
#